data_e3e7930ae91ba1f1d356d20963df2a52
#
_entry.id   e3e7930ae91ba1f1d356d20963df2a52
#
_cell.length_a   1.000
_cell.length_b   1.000
_cell.length_c   1.000
_cell.angle_alpha   90.00
_cell.angle_beta   90.00
_cell.angle_gamma   90.00
#
_symmetry.space_group_name_H-M   'P 1'
#
loop_
_entity.id
_entity.type
_entity.pdbx_description
1 polymer ?
#
loop_
_entity_poly.entity_id
_entity_poly.type
_entity_poly.pdbx_seq_one_letter_code
_entity_poly.pdbx_strand_id
1 'polypeptide(L)'
;MTTIEVIEVGLDTLEIINEPLEEQRYGFLLSPAFGKEGVNLRIRFELLLPINKKQYLFCKTITGFFLENFNQDYFKSEIETISGLVQTSMANARLLIMQKQQKLNYVQMKYFDNKYFQDEIKLQIKELGL
;
A
#
# COMPACT_ATOMS: atom_id res chain seq x y z
N MET A 1 24.89 -5.51 6.04
CA MET A 1 23.74 -6.00 5.26
C MET A 1 22.47 -5.41 5.84
N THR A 2 21.67 -4.74 5.04
CA THR A 2 20.37 -4.22 5.48
C THR A 2 19.33 -5.32 5.33
N THR A 3 18.55 -5.57 6.39
CA THR A 3 17.43 -6.50 6.34
C THR A 3 16.12 -5.74 6.36
N ILE A 4 15.12 -6.30 5.69
CA ILE A 4 13.77 -5.76 5.66
C ILE A 4 12.84 -6.85 6.17
N GLU A 5 12.08 -6.53 7.21
CA GLU A 5 11.15 -7.47 7.82
C GLU A 5 9.72 -6.94 7.71
N VAL A 6 8.78 -7.84 7.41
CA VAL A 6 7.36 -7.53 7.52
C VAL A 6 6.97 -7.69 8.98
N ILE A 7 6.53 -6.61 9.62
CA ILE A 7 6.17 -6.61 11.04
C ILE A 7 4.68 -6.49 11.29
N GLU A 8 3.90 -6.12 10.28
CA GLU A 8 2.45 -5.94 10.42
C GLU A 8 1.78 -6.15 9.07
N VAL A 9 0.72 -6.94 9.04
CA VAL A 9 -0.19 -7.05 7.90
C VAL A 9 -1.61 -7.05 8.45
N GLY A 10 -2.42 -6.10 8.05
CA GLY A 10 -3.76 -5.97 8.60
C GLY A 10 -4.77 -5.40 7.62
N LEU A 11 -6.01 -5.81 7.83
CA LEU A 11 -7.17 -5.26 7.16
C LEU A 11 -7.84 -4.28 8.12
N ASP A 12 -7.80 -3.00 7.76
CA ASP A 12 -8.36 -1.93 8.60
C ASP A 12 -9.86 -1.76 8.32
N THR A 13 -10.24 -1.73 7.06
CA THR A 13 -11.64 -1.53 6.65
C THR A 13 -11.95 -2.40 5.44
N LEU A 14 -13.10 -3.06 5.46
CA LEU A 14 -13.65 -3.77 4.31
C LEU A 14 -15.17 -3.63 4.35
N GLU A 15 -15.71 -2.81 3.44
CA GLU A 15 -17.13 -2.50 3.38
C GLU A 15 -17.66 -2.57 1.96
N ILE A 16 -18.90 -3.01 1.82
CA ILE A 16 -19.63 -2.91 0.56
C ILE A 16 -20.48 -1.65 0.63
N ILE A 17 -20.25 -0.74 -0.31
CA ILE A 17 -20.99 0.52 -0.40
C ILE A 17 -22.05 0.39 -1.48
N ASN A 18 -23.30 0.73 -1.14
CA ASN A 18 -24.46 0.60 -2.00
C ASN A 18 -24.63 1.85 -2.90
N GLU A 19 -23.56 2.20 -3.60
CA GLU A 19 -23.50 3.29 -4.55
C GLU A 19 -22.72 2.85 -5.77
N PRO A 20 -23.01 3.40 -6.96
CA PRO A 20 -22.24 3.06 -8.16
C PRO A 20 -20.85 3.68 -8.11
N LEU A 21 -19.86 2.91 -8.55
CA LEU A 21 -18.50 3.38 -8.75
C LEU A 21 -18.13 3.12 -10.22
N GLU A 22 -17.81 4.17 -10.95
CA GLU A 22 -17.54 4.07 -12.39
C GLU A 22 -16.13 3.54 -12.68
N GLU A 23 -15.15 3.89 -11.86
CA GLU A 23 -13.76 3.50 -12.07
C GLU A 23 -13.11 3.01 -10.79
N GLN A 24 -12.21 2.04 -10.94
CA GLN A 24 -11.35 1.60 -9.85
C GLN A 24 -10.43 2.73 -9.44
N ARG A 25 -10.28 2.91 -8.13
CA ARG A 25 -9.36 3.89 -7.56
C ARG A 25 -8.44 3.22 -6.56
N TYR A 26 -7.18 3.60 -6.61
CA TYR A 26 -6.17 3.14 -5.69
C TYR A 26 -5.42 4.33 -5.14
N GLY A 27 -5.06 4.23 -3.88
CA GLY A 27 -4.13 5.18 -3.28
C GLY A 27 -3.28 4.49 -2.24
N PHE A 28 -2.11 5.02 -1.97
CA PHE A 28 -1.30 4.57 -0.86
C PHE A 28 -0.66 5.75 -0.15
N LEU A 29 -0.37 5.55 1.13
CA LEU A 29 0.26 6.56 1.97
C LEU A 29 1.45 5.91 2.68
N LEU A 30 2.61 6.56 2.57
CA LEU A 30 3.83 6.19 3.29
C LEU A 30 3.86 6.91 4.64
N SER A 31 4.10 6.16 5.70
CA SER A 31 4.24 6.71 7.05
C SER A 31 5.51 6.16 7.69
N PRO A 32 6.68 6.78 7.44
CA PRO A 32 7.92 6.34 8.04
C PRO A 32 8.11 6.93 9.44
N ALA A 33 8.65 6.13 10.35
CA ALA A 33 9.10 6.57 11.66
C ALA A 33 10.58 6.22 11.82
N PHE A 34 11.43 7.23 11.93
CA PHE A 34 12.88 7.08 11.95
C PHE A 34 13.38 6.86 13.38
N GLY A 35 14.20 5.85 13.56
CA GLY A 35 14.83 5.53 14.82
C GLY A 35 16.33 5.26 14.65
N LYS A 36 17.01 4.95 15.75
CA LYS A 36 18.45 4.70 15.75
C LYS A 36 18.85 3.46 14.98
N GLU A 37 18.00 2.44 14.99
CA GLU A 37 18.30 1.14 14.38
C GLU A 37 17.74 0.98 12.99
N GLY A 38 16.85 1.88 12.57
CA GLY A 38 16.24 1.81 11.25
C GLY A 38 14.93 2.59 11.16
N VAL A 39 14.13 2.23 10.20
CA VAL A 39 12.87 2.90 9.89
C VAL A 39 11.72 1.91 10.02
N ASN A 40 10.69 2.29 10.79
CA ASN A 40 9.40 1.62 10.75
C ASN A 40 8.55 2.28 9.68
N LEU A 41 8.32 1.58 8.57
CA LEU A 41 7.55 2.09 7.46
C LEU A 41 6.18 1.41 7.43
N ARG A 42 5.12 2.18 7.60
CA ARG A 42 3.76 1.71 7.34
C ARG A 42 3.32 2.18 5.97
N ILE A 43 2.76 1.26 5.20
CA ILE A 43 2.17 1.55 3.90
C ILE A 43 0.69 1.22 3.99
N ARG A 44 -0.14 2.24 3.84
CA ARG A 44 -1.60 2.09 3.85
C ARG A 44 -2.11 2.15 2.43
N PHE A 45 -2.91 1.16 2.06
CA PHE A 45 -3.63 1.18 0.80
C PHE A 45 -5.10 1.47 1.02
N GLU A 46 -5.64 2.30 0.16
CA GLU A 46 -7.08 2.54 0.06
C GLU A 46 -7.53 2.15 -1.33
N LEU A 47 -8.50 1.25 -1.41
CA LEU A 47 -8.97 0.66 -2.64
C LEU A 47 -10.47 0.86 -2.78
N LEU A 48 -10.90 1.34 -3.94
CA LEU A 48 -12.30 1.42 -4.34
C LEU A 48 -12.46 0.55 -5.59
N LEU A 49 -13.20 -0.56 -5.45
CA LEU A 49 -13.29 -1.58 -6.49
C LEU A 49 -14.76 -1.81 -6.87
N PRO A 50 -15.18 -1.55 -8.12
CA PRO A 50 -16.56 -1.79 -8.50
C PRO A 50 -16.89 -3.28 -8.47
N ILE A 51 -18.01 -3.64 -7.82
CA ILE A 51 -18.52 -5.00 -7.76
C ILE A 51 -19.53 -5.22 -8.89
N ASN A 52 -20.45 -4.27 -9.02
CA ASN A 52 -21.50 -4.27 -10.04
C ASN A 52 -21.92 -2.81 -10.31
N LYS A 53 -23.00 -2.63 -11.07
CA LYS A 53 -23.48 -1.27 -11.43
C LYS A 53 -24.05 -0.46 -10.27
N LYS A 54 -24.27 -1.09 -9.10
CA LYS A 54 -24.94 -0.48 -7.94
C LYS A 54 -24.10 -0.47 -6.68
N GLN A 55 -22.96 -1.17 -6.69
CA GLN A 55 -22.17 -1.39 -5.47
C GLN A 55 -20.69 -1.37 -5.78
N TYR A 56 -19.92 -0.92 -4.79
CA TYR A 56 -18.46 -1.07 -4.83
C TYR A 56 -17.91 -1.52 -3.49
N LEU A 57 -16.71 -2.08 -3.54
CA LEU A 57 -15.96 -2.47 -2.35
C LEU A 57 -15.02 -1.33 -1.95
N PHE A 58 -15.11 -0.92 -0.69
CA PHE A 58 -14.16 -0.01 -0.06
C PHE A 58 -13.27 -0.80 0.88
N CYS A 59 -11.96 -0.70 0.68
CA CYS A 59 -10.99 -1.47 1.45
C CYS A 59 -9.82 -0.60 1.86
N LYS A 60 -9.41 -0.71 3.13
CA LYS A 60 -8.18 -0.11 3.65
C LYS A 60 -7.33 -1.19 4.27
N THR A 61 -6.07 -1.26 3.88
CA THR A 61 -5.11 -2.22 4.44
C THR A 61 -3.87 -1.49 4.94
N ILE A 62 -3.16 -2.14 5.85
CA ILE A 62 -1.89 -1.65 6.39
C ILE A 62 -0.87 -2.77 6.26
N THR A 63 0.30 -2.43 5.75
CA THR A 63 1.46 -3.30 5.82
C THR A 63 2.60 -2.51 6.46
N GLY A 64 3.18 -3.06 7.52
CA GLY A 64 4.30 -2.45 8.23
C GLY A 64 5.58 -3.21 7.96
N PHE A 65 6.66 -2.46 7.73
CA PHE A 65 8.00 -2.98 7.49
C PHE A 65 8.99 -2.35 8.46
N PHE A 66 9.96 -3.13 8.90
CA PHE A 66 11.13 -2.60 9.56
C PHE A 66 12.32 -2.65 8.61
N LEU A 67 12.91 -1.48 8.35
CA LEU A 67 14.05 -1.30 7.44
C LEU A 67 15.29 -1.08 8.29
N GLU A 68 16.03 -2.16 8.56
CA GLU A 68 17.20 -2.13 9.42
C GLU A 68 18.31 -1.27 8.80
N ASN A 69 18.95 -0.44 9.62
CA ASN A 69 20.04 0.43 9.23
C ASN A 69 19.72 1.52 8.20
N PHE A 70 18.43 1.76 7.94
CA PHE A 70 18.03 2.92 7.13
C PHE A 70 18.02 4.17 8.00
N ASN A 71 18.60 5.25 7.48
CA ASN A 71 18.41 6.61 8.01
C ASN A 71 17.57 7.41 7.01
N GLN A 72 17.32 8.69 7.32
CA GLN A 72 16.52 9.55 6.44
C GLN A 72 17.11 9.68 5.03
N ASP A 73 18.41 9.91 4.94
CA ASP A 73 19.07 10.12 3.65
C ASP A 73 19.04 8.86 2.79
N TYR A 74 19.31 7.70 3.41
CA TYR A 74 19.25 6.42 2.71
C TYR A 74 17.82 6.09 2.28
N PHE A 75 16.85 6.34 3.15
CA PHE A 75 15.42 6.15 2.83
C PHE A 75 15.01 6.96 1.60
N LYS A 76 15.40 8.24 1.55
CA LYS A 76 15.08 9.12 0.42
C LYS A 76 15.71 8.66 -0.89
N SER A 77 16.87 8.02 -0.84
CA SER A 77 17.61 7.59 -2.02
C SER A 77 17.14 6.24 -2.57
N GLU A 78 16.44 5.42 -1.76
CA GLU A 78 16.09 4.04 -2.09
C GLU A 78 14.68 3.91 -2.66
N ILE A 79 14.38 4.70 -3.70
CA ILE A 79 13.04 4.74 -4.32
C ILE A 79 12.63 3.38 -4.89
N GLU A 80 13.55 2.64 -5.50
CA GLU A 80 13.24 1.31 -6.06
C GLU A 80 12.89 0.31 -4.96
N THR A 81 13.63 0.33 -3.86
CA THR A 81 13.35 -0.55 -2.71
C THR A 81 11.98 -0.25 -2.13
N ILE A 82 11.67 1.03 -1.91
CA ILE A 82 10.36 1.46 -1.40
C ILE A 82 9.24 1.07 -2.37
N SER A 83 9.48 1.23 -3.68
CA SER A 83 8.52 0.81 -4.70
C SER A 83 8.22 -0.70 -4.62
N GLY A 84 9.23 -1.53 -4.39
CA GLY A 84 9.05 -2.96 -4.17
C GLY A 84 8.19 -3.24 -2.94
N LEU A 85 8.38 -2.49 -1.86
CA LEU A 85 7.56 -2.62 -0.64
C LEU A 85 6.12 -2.19 -0.87
N VAL A 86 5.89 -1.15 -1.66
CA VAL A 86 4.55 -0.72 -2.06
C VAL A 86 3.85 -1.81 -2.87
N GLN A 87 4.56 -2.44 -3.81
CA GLN A 87 4.02 -3.56 -4.59
C GLN A 87 3.68 -4.75 -3.70
N THR A 88 4.53 -5.08 -2.73
CA THR A 88 4.27 -6.13 -1.75
C THR A 88 3.03 -5.83 -0.92
N SER A 89 2.88 -4.57 -0.48
CA SER A 89 1.71 -4.12 0.28
C SER A 89 0.42 -4.26 -0.55
N MET A 90 0.48 -3.93 -1.82
CA MET A 90 -0.66 -4.09 -2.74
C MET A 90 -1.02 -5.57 -2.92
N ALA A 91 -0.03 -6.45 -3.07
CA ALA A 91 -0.25 -7.89 -3.16
C ALA A 91 -0.89 -8.44 -1.87
N ASN A 92 -0.43 -7.99 -0.71
CA ASN A 92 -1.02 -8.37 0.58
C ASN A 92 -2.47 -7.88 0.70
N ALA A 93 -2.77 -6.67 0.26
CA ALA A 93 -4.13 -6.13 0.24
C ALA A 93 -5.05 -7.01 -0.60
N ARG A 94 -4.59 -7.41 -1.77
CA ARG A 94 -5.33 -8.30 -2.66
C ARG A 94 -5.63 -9.65 -2.01
N LEU A 95 -4.62 -10.25 -1.36
CA LEU A 95 -4.80 -11.53 -0.67
C LEU A 95 -5.80 -11.42 0.50
N LEU A 96 -5.73 -10.35 1.28
CA LEU A 96 -6.66 -10.11 2.39
C LEU A 96 -8.10 -9.98 1.89
N ILE A 97 -8.31 -9.26 0.79
CA ILE A 97 -9.63 -9.13 0.18
C ILE A 97 -10.15 -10.51 -0.27
N MET A 98 -9.32 -11.30 -0.92
CA MET A 98 -9.68 -12.63 -1.40
C MET A 98 -10.05 -13.57 -0.25
N GLN A 99 -9.33 -13.49 0.87
CA GLN A 99 -9.60 -14.32 2.05
C GLN A 99 -10.92 -13.96 2.75
N LYS A 100 -11.26 -12.68 2.80
CA LYS A 100 -12.45 -12.19 3.52
C LYS A 100 -13.72 -12.20 2.66
N GLN A 101 -13.57 -12.05 1.35
CA GLN A 101 -14.70 -11.95 0.41
C GLN A 101 -14.59 -13.02 -0.67
N GLN A 102 -14.78 -14.27 -0.27
CA GLN A 102 -14.71 -15.43 -1.18
C GLN A 102 -15.68 -15.34 -2.36
N LYS A 103 -16.79 -14.60 -2.19
CA LYS A 103 -17.79 -14.38 -3.25
C LYS A 103 -17.34 -13.37 -4.31
N LEU A 104 -16.30 -12.59 -4.03
CA LEU A 104 -15.73 -11.63 -4.96
C LEU A 104 -14.54 -12.28 -5.68
N ASN A 105 -14.81 -13.37 -6.41
CA ASN A 105 -13.79 -14.15 -7.10
C ASN A 105 -13.02 -13.37 -8.18
N TYR A 106 -13.37 -12.10 -8.44
CA TYR A 106 -12.87 -11.34 -9.59
C TYR A 106 -12.56 -9.89 -9.28
N VAL A 107 -11.95 -9.61 -8.14
CA VAL A 107 -11.41 -8.27 -7.97
C VAL A 107 -10.14 -8.19 -8.80
N GLN A 108 -10.30 -7.85 -10.07
CA GLN A 108 -9.16 -7.56 -10.93
C GLN A 108 -8.63 -6.18 -10.56
N MET A 109 -7.55 -6.17 -9.83
CA MET A 109 -6.81 -4.95 -9.59
C MET A 109 -5.92 -4.69 -10.81
N LYS A 110 -6.05 -3.50 -11.41
CA LYS A 110 -5.10 -3.08 -12.46
C LYS A 110 -3.71 -3.01 -11.86
N TYR A 111 -2.73 -3.52 -12.59
CA TYR A 111 -1.35 -3.31 -12.23
C TYR A 111 -0.97 -1.87 -12.56
N PHE A 112 -0.48 -1.14 -11.58
CA PHE A 112 0.25 0.09 -11.84
C PHE A 112 1.66 -0.26 -12.29
N ASP A 113 2.20 0.49 -13.25
CA ASP A 113 3.59 0.30 -13.61
C ASP A 113 4.50 0.86 -12.50
N ASN A 114 5.73 0.41 -12.52
CA ASN A 114 6.73 0.80 -11.51
C ASN A 114 6.99 2.31 -11.53
N LYS A 115 6.86 2.96 -12.68
CA LYS A 115 7.05 4.39 -12.82
C LYS A 115 6.01 5.19 -12.01
N TYR A 116 4.75 4.76 -12.04
CA TYR A 116 3.68 5.40 -11.26
C TYR A 116 4.02 5.36 -9.77
N PHE A 117 4.42 4.21 -9.26
CA PHE A 117 4.78 4.07 -7.85
C PHE A 117 5.98 4.95 -7.50
N GLN A 118 7.00 4.96 -8.34
CA GLN A 118 8.20 5.77 -8.09
C GLN A 118 7.89 7.26 -8.06
N ASP A 119 7.10 7.75 -9.00
CA ASP A 119 6.72 9.17 -9.06
C ASP A 119 5.91 9.57 -7.82
N GLU A 120 4.96 8.73 -7.39
CA GLU A 120 4.15 8.99 -6.20
C GLU A 120 4.99 8.92 -4.92
N ILE A 121 5.92 7.99 -4.84
CA ILE A 121 6.85 7.88 -3.70
C ILE A 121 7.71 9.13 -3.58
N LYS A 122 8.27 9.61 -4.69
CA LYS A 122 9.06 10.85 -4.71
C LYS A 122 8.25 12.04 -4.22
N LEU A 123 7.01 12.15 -4.66
CA LEU A 123 6.11 13.21 -4.23
C LEU A 123 5.83 13.13 -2.73
N GLN A 124 5.53 11.95 -2.21
CA GLN A 124 5.26 11.77 -0.79
C GLN A 124 6.49 12.04 0.08
N ILE A 125 7.68 11.63 -0.37
CA ILE A 125 8.93 11.94 0.34
C ILE A 125 9.13 13.44 0.43
N LYS A 126 8.86 14.16 -0.66
CA LYS A 126 8.94 15.63 -0.68
C LYS A 126 7.95 16.26 0.30
N GLU A 127 6.72 15.76 0.33
CA GLU A 127 5.66 16.24 1.23
C GLU A 127 5.98 15.97 2.71
N LEU A 128 6.73 14.91 3.01
CA LEU A 128 7.15 14.61 4.37
C LEU A 128 8.20 15.58 4.92
N GLY A 129 8.83 16.38 4.08
CA GLY A 129 9.80 17.39 4.49
C GLY A 129 11.15 16.81 4.96
N LEU A 130 11.48 15.64 4.51
CA LEU A 130 12.73 14.96 4.88
C LEU A 130 13.96 15.59 4.25
#